data_33907f4836ce9d7ba54df71d66a12c4c
#
_entry.id   33907f4836ce9d7ba54df71d66a12c4c
#
_cell.length_a   1.000
_cell.length_b   1.000
_cell.length_c   1.000
_cell.angle_alpha   90.00
_cell.angle_beta   90.00
_cell.angle_gamma   90.00
#
_symmetry.space_group_name_H-M   'P 1'
#
loop_
_entity.id
_entity.type
_entity.pdbx_description
1 polymer ?
#
loop_
_entity_poly.entity_id
_entity_poly.type
_entity_poly.pdbx_seq_one_letter_code
_entity_poly.pdbx_strand_id
1 'polypeptide(L)'
;MNEPSLSSPAPATPDDKRTIHRLLIFFALVYIVEGVGQIVGLISQPLNYYLKQALGWTPLQVTAFITIFNLPWIIKPIYGLVSDFVPLFDYRRKSYLIIANLLAIGGYLWVTRLTAPGDLLIALSLTAYAMAISSTLCGAVLVENGQRLHESGTFVNQQWLWFNIAAMAAAILGGELVEHLAPAQALHTAALIVGMAPFMVIFGTLFLIDEKRMPVNVEGMKATLRGLIAAFKRRELLIVAAFIFLYYFSPGLATPLYYHMTDELKFSQAYIGILSSIAAGGWVVGALLYRRFLEDLSMKRLLYLSIVCGTLTTLAYLLLYSEVSAAIINFCAGLSAMLATVATVTLAADYCPPRAEGFSFAVLMSVINLSNSVGDNVGSYLYANVFERTLPPLIVISAGFTAFAFVLVPLLRLGNKPQGEPAAARDEMEPTAPSLR
;
A
#
# COMPACT_ATOMS: atom_id res chain seq x y z
N MET A 1 -49.09 -7.39 -3.82
CA MET A 1 -48.18 -6.28 -3.45
C MET A 1 -46.97 -6.44 -4.34
N ASN A 2 -46.79 -5.50 -5.28
CA ASN A 2 -45.69 -5.58 -6.23
C ASN A 2 -44.36 -5.22 -5.51
N GLU A 3 -43.41 -6.12 -5.53
CA GLU A 3 -42.03 -5.79 -5.15
C GLU A 3 -41.51 -4.68 -6.08
N PRO A 4 -40.84 -3.64 -5.55
CA PRO A 4 -40.19 -2.67 -6.40
C PRO A 4 -39.05 -3.36 -7.12
N SER A 5 -39.16 -3.54 -8.42
CA SER A 5 -38.06 -3.99 -9.29
C SER A 5 -36.88 -3.06 -9.09
N LEU A 6 -35.76 -3.63 -8.65
CA LEU A 6 -34.45 -2.96 -8.68
C LEU A 6 -34.20 -2.52 -10.12
N SER A 7 -34.45 -1.23 -10.40
CA SER A 7 -34.18 -0.65 -11.70
C SER A 7 -32.70 -0.79 -12.00
N SER A 8 -32.34 -1.48 -13.08
CA SER A 8 -31.00 -1.49 -13.63
C SER A 8 -30.51 -0.03 -13.78
N PRO A 9 -29.26 0.29 -13.44
CA PRO A 9 -28.74 1.64 -13.57
C PRO A 9 -28.96 2.15 -15.01
N ALA A 10 -29.38 3.40 -15.13
CA ALA A 10 -29.61 4.03 -16.43
C ALA A 10 -28.32 3.95 -17.28
N PRO A 11 -28.43 3.72 -18.59
CA PRO A 11 -27.26 3.64 -19.46
C PRO A 11 -26.45 4.94 -19.42
N ALA A 12 -25.12 4.81 -19.29
CA ALA A 12 -24.20 5.93 -19.22
C ALA A 12 -24.37 6.90 -20.39
N THR A 13 -24.50 8.19 -20.09
CA THR A 13 -24.63 9.24 -21.09
C THR A 13 -23.34 9.40 -21.92
N PRO A 14 -23.38 10.04 -23.11
CA PRO A 14 -22.17 10.33 -23.88
C PRO A 14 -21.12 11.14 -23.08
N ASP A 15 -21.55 12.06 -22.21
CA ASP A 15 -20.68 12.84 -21.33
C ASP A 15 -20.06 11.98 -20.23
N ASP A 16 -20.79 11.01 -19.67
CA ASP A 16 -20.24 10.06 -18.71
C ASP A 16 -19.16 9.18 -19.35
N LYS A 17 -19.37 8.68 -20.56
CA LYS A 17 -18.37 7.88 -21.30
C LYS A 17 -17.10 8.68 -21.55
N ARG A 18 -17.21 9.94 -21.94
CA ARG A 18 -16.05 10.83 -22.12
C ARG A 18 -15.31 11.06 -20.81
N THR A 19 -16.04 11.29 -19.72
CA THR A 19 -15.48 11.46 -18.37
C THR A 19 -14.78 10.19 -17.90
N ILE A 20 -15.38 9.02 -18.07
CA ILE A 20 -14.78 7.72 -17.75
C ILE A 20 -13.46 7.54 -18.51
N HIS A 21 -13.44 7.80 -19.81
CA HIS A 21 -12.23 7.66 -20.62
C HIS A 21 -11.09 8.59 -20.15
N ARG A 22 -11.40 9.87 -19.83
CA ARG A 22 -10.43 10.82 -19.27
C ARG A 22 -9.88 10.35 -17.92
N LEU A 23 -10.74 9.84 -17.05
CA LEU A 23 -10.34 9.31 -15.74
C LEU A 23 -9.50 8.03 -15.86
N LEU A 24 -9.81 7.13 -16.80
CA LEU A 24 -8.97 5.96 -17.07
C LEU A 24 -7.55 6.34 -17.47
N ILE A 25 -7.39 7.34 -18.34
CA ILE A 25 -6.07 7.87 -18.71
C ILE A 25 -5.40 8.52 -17.49
N PHE A 26 -6.13 9.34 -16.73
CA PHE A 26 -5.61 9.96 -15.52
C PHE A 26 -5.08 8.93 -14.52
N PHE A 27 -5.86 7.89 -14.22
CA PHE A 27 -5.45 6.85 -13.30
C PHE A 27 -4.26 6.04 -13.83
N ALA A 28 -4.20 5.78 -15.14
CA ALA A 28 -3.02 5.15 -15.74
C ALA A 28 -1.75 5.98 -15.47
N LEU A 29 -1.78 7.29 -15.75
CA LEU A 29 -0.65 8.19 -15.51
C LEU A 29 -0.24 8.22 -14.03
N VAL A 30 -1.21 8.38 -13.12
CA VAL A 30 -0.96 8.48 -11.68
C VAL A 30 -0.36 7.19 -11.14
N TYR A 31 -0.94 6.03 -11.47
CA TYR A 31 -0.50 4.77 -10.89
C TYR A 31 0.78 4.22 -11.52
N ILE A 32 1.13 4.63 -12.74
CA ILE A 32 2.50 4.47 -13.26
C ILE A 32 3.48 5.25 -12.38
N VAL A 33 3.17 6.52 -12.06
CA VAL A 33 4.04 7.35 -11.21
C VAL A 33 4.13 6.77 -9.81
N GLU A 34 3.05 6.26 -9.24
CA GLU A 34 3.08 5.58 -7.94
C GLU A 34 3.94 4.31 -7.98
N GLY A 35 3.83 3.47 -8.99
CA GLY A 35 4.62 2.25 -9.12
C GLY A 35 6.12 2.51 -9.26
N VAL A 36 6.51 3.62 -9.90
CA VAL A 36 7.92 4.03 -10.03
C VAL A 36 8.43 4.80 -8.80
N GLY A 37 7.62 5.68 -8.24
CA GLY A 37 8.04 6.70 -7.27
C GLY A 37 7.79 6.33 -5.80
N GLN A 38 7.11 5.24 -5.49
CA GLN A 38 6.97 4.77 -4.11
C GLN A 38 8.29 4.20 -3.57
N ILE A 39 8.34 4.01 -2.25
CA ILE A 39 9.51 3.48 -1.53
C ILE A 39 9.95 2.12 -2.08
N VAL A 40 9.02 1.30 -2.52
CA VAL A 40 9.26 0.01 -3.17
C VAL A 40 9.51 0.13 -4.68
N GLY A 41 9.50 1.34 -5.23
CA GLY A 41 9.75 1.63 -6.64
C GLY A 41 11.24 1.71 -6.99
N LEU A 42 11.55 2.48 -8.05
CA LEU A 42 12.88 2.54 -8.65
C LEU A 42 14.00 2.93 -7.68
N ILE A 43 13.71 3.80 -6.70
CA ILE A 43 14.73 4.29 -5.78
C ILE A 43 15.10 3.28 -4.67
N SER A 44 14.27 2.25 -4.45
CA SER A 44 14.42 1.30 -3.35
C SER A 44 15.78 0.58 -3.35
N GLN A 45 16.10 -0.10 -4.44
CA GLN A 45 17.33 -0.87 -4.52
C GLN A 45 18.58 0.03 -4.60
N PRO A 46 18.64 1.11 -5.41
CA PRO A 46 19.73 2.07 -5.39
C PRO A 46 19.97 2.71 -4.03
N LEU A 47 18.93 3.00 -3.26
CA LEU A 47 19.05 3.55 -1.90
C LEU A 47 19.65 2.51 -0.94
N ASN A 48 19.12 1.28 -0.93
CA ASN A 48 19.66 0.20 -0.11
C ASN A 48 21.13 -0.07 -0.43
N TYR A 49 21.49 -0.09 -1.70
CA TYR A 49 22.83 -0.28 -2.18
C TYR A 49 23.76 0.85 -1.72
N TYR A 50 23.32 2.11 -1.85
CA TYR A 50 24.07 3.26 -1.39
C TYR A 50 24.32 3.24 0.12
N LEU A 51 23.26 3.02 0.92
CA LEU A 51 23.37 2.98 2.38
C LEU A 51 24.29 1.83 2.84
N LYS A 52 24.19 0.67 2.18
CA LYS A 52 25.02 -0.50 2.50
C LYS A 52 26.45 -0.35 2.01
N GLN A 53 26.69 -0.06 0.73
CA GLN A 53 28.03 -0.13 0.12
C GLN A 53 28.82 1.16 0.27
N ALA A 54 28.19 2.34 0.15
CA ALA A 54 28.89 3.60 0.28
C ALA A 54 29.07 4.04 1.74
N LEU A 55 28.08 3.76 2.60
CA LEU A 55 28.10 4.19 4.00
C LEU A 55 28.47 3.06 4.98
N GLY A 56 28.49 1.81 4.53
CA GLY A 56 28.82 0.64 5.36
C GLY A 56 27.78 0.36 6.46
N TRP A 57 26.53 0.78 6.26
CA TRP A 57 25.50 0.67 7.28
C TRP A 57 25.06 -0.77 7.51
N THR A 58 24.70 -1.04 8.76
CA THR A 58 24.12 -2.32 9.19
C THR A 58 22.65 -2.41 8.75
N PRO A 59 22.08 -3.63 8.67
CA PRO A 59 20.66 -3.81 8.35
C PRO A 59 19.72 -2.97 9.23
N LEU A 60 20.03 -2.85 10.53
CA LEU A 60 19.22 -2.04 11.46
C LEU A 60 19.25 -0.54 11.11
N GLN A 61 20.42 0.00 10.78
CA GLN A 61 20.57 1.41 10.39
C GLN A 61 19.84 1.71 9.09
N VAL A 62 19.93 0.81 8.10
CA VAL A 62 19.18 0.92 6.83
C VAL A 62 17.69 0.90 7.08
N THR A 63 17.20 -0.05 7.87
CA THR A 63 15.76 -0.16 8.16
C THR A 63 15.25 1.04 8.96
N ALA A 64 16.01 1.55 9.92
CA ALA A 64 15.64 2.75 10.68
C ALA A 64 15.51 3.98 9.75
N PHE A 65 16.43 4.15 8.81
CA PHE A 65 16.37 5.22 7.80
C PHE A 65 15.10 5.09 6.94
N ILE A 66 14.83 3.88 6.42
CA ILE A 66 13.64 3.60 5.60
C ILE A 66 12.37 3.84 6.40
N THR A 67 12.35 3.52 7.70
CA THR A 67 11.18 3.75 8.57
C THR A 67 10.85 5.24 8.67
N ILE A 68 11.85 6.10 8.87
CA ILE A 68 11.64 7.56 8.92
C ILE A 68 11.14 8.07 7.57
N PHE A 69 11.74 7.60 6.49
CA PHE A 69 11.31 7.88 5.13
C PHE A 69 9.85 7.41 4.87
N ASN A 70 9.37 6.35 5.55
CA ASN A 70 8.02 5.80 5.43
C ASN A 70 6.96 6.49 6.30
N LEU A 71 7.32 7.33 7.27
CA LEU A 71 6.36 7.99 8.17
C LEU A 71 5.21 8.69 7.43
N PRO A 72 5.43 9.39 6.30
CA PRO A 72 4.35 10.03 5.56
C PRO A 72 3.21 9.10 5.14
N TRP A 73 3.53 7.82 4.88
CA TRP A 73 2.55 6.80 4.50
C TRP A 73 1.71 6.30 5.67
N ILE A 74 2.19 6.48 6.91
CA ILE A 74 1.45 6.13 8.13
C ILE A 74 0.39 7.19 8.43
N ILE A 75 0.64 8.45 8.09
CA ILE A 75 -0.26 9.57 8.42
C ILE A 75 -1.18 9.99 7.26
N LYS A 76 -1.32 9.16 6.23
CA LYS A 76 -2.20 9.38 5.06
C LYS A 76 -3.61 9.94 5.37
N PRO A 77 -4.32 9.47 6.41
CA PRO A 77 -5.65 9.97 6.73
C PRO A 77 -5.73 11.49 6.94
N ILE A 78 -4.65 12.08 7.45
CA ILE A 78 -4.58 13.53 7.70
C ILE A 78 -4.64 14.31 6.39
N TYR A 79 -3.98 13.84 5.33
CA TYR A 79 -3.95 14.53 4.04
C TYR A 79 -5.33 14.57 3.39
N GLY A 80 -6.07 13.45 3.44
CA GLY A 80 -7.44 13.38 2.96
C GLY A 80 -8.33 14.37 3.70
N LEU A 81 -8.28 14.34 5.05
CA LEU A 81 -9.08 15.24 5.89
C LEU A 81 -8.78 16.71 5.60
N VAL A 82 -7.49 17.08 5.52
CA VAL A 82 -7.11 18.47 5.24
C VAL A 82 -7.62 18.92 3.88
N SER A 83 -7.42 18.12 2.83
CA SER A 83 -7.84 18.49 1.48
C SER A 83 -9.35 18.58 1.32
N ASP A 84 -10.13 17.79 2.07
CA ASP A 84 -11.58 17.80 1.98
C ASP A 84 -12.21 19.10 2.48
N PHE A 85 -11.60 19.74 3.48
CA PHE A 85 -12.18 20.89 4.19
C PHE A 85 -11.40 22.20 4.01
N VAL A 86 -10.16 22.12 3.56
CA VAL A 86 -9.28 23.29 3.35
C VAL A 86 -8.82 23.31 1.89
N PRO A 87 -9.71 23.69 0.93
CA PRO A 87 -9.31 23.77 -0.46
C PRO A 87 -8.22 24.85 -0.64
N LEU A 88 -7.15 24.51 -1.37
CA LEU A 88 -6.13 25.48 -1.78
C LEU A 88 -6.54 26.09 -3.13
N PHE A 89 -6.54 27.42 -3.22
CA PHE A 89 -6.99 28.15 -4.41
C PHE A 89 -8.38 27.72 -4.88
N ASP A 90 -9.29 27.47 -3.94
CA ASP A 90 -10.66 26.98 -4.15
C ASP A 90 -10.79 25.55 -4.70
N TYR A 91 -9.69 24.78 -4.80
CA TYR A 91 -9.74 23.39 -5.27
C TYR A 91 -9.28 22.42 -4.17
N ARG A 92 -10.09 21.37 -3.93
CA ARG A 92 -9.79 20.34 -2.92
C ARG A 92 -8.70 19.38 -3.38
N ARG A 93 -8.66 19.01 -4.66
CA ARG A 93 -7.77 17.99 -5.20
C ARG A 93 -6.70 18.57 -6.12
N LYS A 94 -7.09 19.36 -7.14
CA LYS A 94 -6.18 19.84 -8.19
C LYS A 94 -4.97 20.59 -7.65
N SER A 95 -5.19 21.57 -6.75
CA SER A 95 -4.10 22.40 -6.23
C SER A 95 -3.11 21.59 -5.40
N TYR A 96 -3.62 20.70 -4.53
CA TYR A 96 -2.79 19.81 -3.74
C TYR A 96 -1.99 18.84 -4.60
N LEU A 97 -2.61 18.23 -5.63
CA LEU A 97 -1.94 17.33 -6.55
C LEU A 97 -0.80 18.03 -7.30
N ILE A 98 -1.03 19.25 -7.80
CA ILE A 98 0.00 20.01 -8.50
C ILE A 98 1.15 20.35 -7.56
N ILE A 99 0.85 20.90 -6.37
CA ILE A 99 1.87 21.32 -5.40
C ILE A 99 2.66 20.12 -4.90
N ALA A 100 1.99 19.03 -4.54
CA ALA A 100 2.65 17.82 -4.07
C ALA A 100 3.61 17.25 -5.13
N ASN A 101 3.17 17.18 -6.39
CA ASN A 101 4.02 16.65 -7.45
C ASN A 101 5.18 17.61 -7.82
N LEU A 102 5.00 18.93 -7.72
CA LEU A 102 6.11 19.89 -7.84
C LEU A 102 7.12 19.72 -6.70
N LEU A 103 6.66 19.52 -5.46
CA LEU A 103 7.54 19.23 -4.33
C LEU A 103 8.27 17.89 -4.50
N ALA A 104 7.61 16.85 -5.05
CA ALA A 104 8.25 15.58 -5.37
C ALA A 104 9.39 15.77 -6.40
N ILE A 105 9.13 16.51 -7.49
CA ILE A 105 10.15 16.83 -8.50
C ILE A 105 11.33 17.55 -7.84
N GLY A 106 11.06 18.61 -7.07
CA GLY A 106 12.09 19.37 -6.39
C GLY A 106 12.92 18.52 -5.42
N GLY A 107 12.27 17.67 -4.64
CA GLY A 107 12.91 16.75 -3.70
C GLY A 107 13.79 15.71 -4.40
N TYR A 108 13.32 15.06 -5.46
CA TYR A 108 14.13 14.12 -6.24
C TYR A 108 15.32 14.81 -6.93
N LEU A 109 15.13 15.99 -7.51
CA LEU A 109 16.23 16.76 -8.07
C LEU A 109 17.25 17.17 -6.99
N TRP A 110 16.81 17.45 -5.78
CA TRP A 110 17.69 17.74 -4.66
C TRP A 110 18.52 16.50 -4.28
N VAL A 111 17.91 15.30 -4.21
CA VAL A 111 18.60 14.02 -3.98
C VAL A 111 19.78 13.82 -4.95
N THR A 112 19.68 14.26 -6.20
CA THR A 112 20.76 14.07 -7.21
C THR A 112 22.07 14.81 -6.86
N ARG A 113 22.07 15.67 -5.85
CA ARG A 113 23.23 16.48 -5.43
C ARG A 113 23.71 16.14 -4.04
N LEU A 114 23.05 15.20 -3.36
CA LEU A 114 23.31 14.89 -1.95
C LEU A 114 24.06 13.58 -1.80
N THR A 115 24.97 13.57 -0.81
CA THR A 115 25.68 12.37 -0.39
C THR A 115 25.64 12.17 1.13
N ALA A 116 25.40 13.24 1.89
CA ALA A 116 25.31 13.15 3.35
C ALA A 116 23.98 12.48 3.75
N PRO A 117 24.01 11.47 4.66
CA PRO A 117 22.81 10.71 5.03
C PRO A 117 21.68 11.56 5.61
N GLY A 118 22.00 12.57 6.43
CA GLY A 118 21.01 13.45 7.03
C GLY A 118 20.27 14.28 6.00
N ASP A 119 20.98 14.86 5.04
CA ASP A 119 20.40 15.65 3.97
C ASP A 119 19.57 14.78 3.02
N LEU A 120 20.06 13.56 2.70
CA LEU A 120 19.33 12.57 1.94
C LEU A 120 18.02 12.19 2.64
N LEU A 121 18.04 11.99 3.96
CA LEU A 121 16.83 11.67 4.72
C LEU A 121 15.80 12.79 4.63
N ILE A 122 16.22 14.05 4.73
CA ILE A 122 15.32 15.21 4.61
C ILE A 122 14.73 15.29 3.21
N ALA A 123 15.57 15.20 2.17
CA ALA A 123 15.10 15.28 0.77
C ALA A 123 14.17 14.13 0.41
N LEU A 124 14.51 12.88 0.79
CA LEU A 124 13.67 11.71 0.57
C LEU A 124 12.38 11.75 1.38
N SER A 125 12.41 12.25 2.63
CA SER A 125 11.20 12.46 3.41
C SER A 125 10.27 13.47 2.74
N LEU A 126 10.80 14.56 2.19
CA LEU A 126 10.02 15.54 1.43
C LEU A 126 9.35 14.91 0.21
N THR A 127 10.09 14.07 -0.55
CA THR A 127 9.48 13.34 -1.68
C THR A 127 8.40 12.37 -1.20
N ALA A 128 8.62 11.67 -0.09
CA ALA A 128 7.66 10.73 0.47
C ALA A 128 6.38 11.43 0.94
N TYR A 129 6.48 12.60 1.59
CA TYR A 129 5.31 13.44 1.93
C TYR A 129 4.53 13.82 0.68
N ALA A 130 5.23 14.31 -0.34
CA ALA A 130 4.62 14.72 -1.60
C ALA A 130 3.90 13.56 -2.30
N MET A 131 4.56 12.40 -2.38
CA MET A 131 3.99 11.19 -2.98
C MET A 131 2.82 10.62 -2.16
N ALA A 132 2.90 10.62 -0.84
CA ALA A 132 1.81 10.15 0.03
C ALA A 132 0.57 11.05 -0.07
N ILE A 133 0.75 12.37 -0.16
CA ILE A 133 -0.34 13.33 -0.43
C ILE A 133 -0.95 13.03 -1.80
N SER A 134 -0.13 12.91 -2.85
CA SER A 134 -0.60 12.62 -4.21
C SER A 134 -1.40 11.33 -4.27
N SER A 135 -0.86 10.23 -3.72
CA SER A 135 -1.52 8.93 -3.64
C SER A 135 -2.87 9.00 -2.92
N THR A 136 -2.94 9.67 -1.77
CA THR A 136 -4.17 9.82 -0.99
C THR A 136 -5.26 10.55 -1.78
N LEU A 137 -4.89 11.63 -2.44
CA LEU A 137 -5.83 12.46 -3.21
C LEU A 137 -6.28 11.77 -4.50
N CYS A 138 -5.39 11.05 -5.17
CA CYS A 138 -5.76 10.24 -6.33
C CYS A 138 -6.72 9.11 -5.95
N GLY A 139 -6.48 8.46 -4.81
CA GLY A 139 -7.43 7.50 -4.25
C GLY A 139 -8.81 8.11 -3.95
N ALA A 140 -8.85 9.34 -3.42
CA ALA A 140 -10.11 10.04 -3.19
C ALA A 140 -10.83 10.38 -4.52
N VAL A 141 -10.11 10.85 -5.55
CA VAL A 141 -10.68 11.09 -6.89
C VAL A 141 -11.23 9.79 -7.48
N LEU A 142 -10.53 8.66 -7.27
CA LEU A 142 -10.97 7.34 -7.72
C LEU A 142 -12.28 6.94 -7.07
N VAL A 143 -12.38 7.04 -5.74
CA VAL A 143 -13.58 6.66 -4.98
C VAL A 143 -14.76 7.57 -5.33
N GLU A 144 -14.57 8.89 -5.32
CA GLU A 144 -15.63 9.87 -5.62
C GLU A 144 -16.23 9.64 -7.02
N ASN A 145 -15.39 9.47 -8.03
CA ASN A 145 -15.84 9.27 -9.41
C ASN A 145 -16.30 7.83 -9.66
N GLY A 146 -15.69 6.84 -9.04
CA GLY A 146 -16.09 5.45 -9.13
C GLY A 146 -17.51 5.24 -8.62
N GLN A 147 -17.86 5.83 -7.49
CA GLN A 147 -19.23 5.80 -6.94
C GLN A 147 -20.21 6.57 -7.82
N ARG A 148 -19.85 7.79 -8.24
CA ARG A 148 -20.71 8.64 -9.07
C ARG A 148 -21.03 8.04 -10.44
N LEU A 149 -20.08 7.36 -11.06
CA LEU A 149 -20.20 6.80 -12.42
C LEU A 149 -20.51 5.29 -12.42
N HIS A 150 -20.64 4.67 -11.24
CA HIS A 150 -20.79 3.22 -11.07
C HIS A 150 -19.67 2.38 -11.70
N GLU A 151 -18.42 2.94 -11.71
CA GLU A 151 -17.23 2.35 -12.35
C GLU A 151 -16.10 2.06 -11.35
N SER A 152 -16.42 1.92 -10.05
CA SER A 152 -15.42 1.71 -9.01
C SER A 152 -14.51 0.51 -9.30
N GLY A 153 -15.07 -0.60 -9.76
CA GLY A 153 -14.31 -1.82 -10.10
C GLY A 153 -13.34 -1.59 -11.26
N THR A 154 -13.77 -0.89 -12.31
CA THR A 154 -12.95 -0.53 -13.48
C THR A 154 -11.78 0.35 -13.08
N PHE A 155 -12.01 1.37 -12.24
CA PHE A 155 -10.97 2.29 -11.80
C PHE A 155 -9.96 1.63 -10.85
N VAL A 156 -10.42 0.79 -9.91
CA VAL A 156 -9.53 0.01 -9.04
C VAL A 156 -8.69 -0.99 -9.85
N ASN A 157 -9.28 -1.62 -10.87
CA ASN A 157 -8.52 -2.50 -11.77
C ASN A 157 -7.41 -1.73 -12.52
N GLN A 158 -7.69 -0.52 -13.02
CA GLN A 158 -6.69 0.37 -13.64
C GLN A 158 -5.58 0.74 -12.66
N GLN A 159 -5.92 1.06 -11.42
CA GLN A 159 -4.96 1.34 -10.35
C GLN A 159 -3.93 0.21 -10.23
N TRP A 160 -4.39 -1.00 -9.94
CA TRP A 160 -3.49 -2.12 -9.67
C TRP A 160 -2.74 -2.60 -10.92
N LEU A 161 -3.38 -2.53 -12.09
CA LEU A 161 -2.74 -2.90 -13.36
C LEU A 161 -1.51 -2.02 -13.64
N TRP A 162 -1.70 -0.71 -13.68
CA TRP A 162 -0.62 0.22 -14.02
C TRP A 162 0.44 0.32 -12.93
N PHE A 163 0.01 0.27 -11.66
CA PHE A 163 0.93 0.22 -10.53
C PHE A 163 1.89 -0.98 -10.63
N ASN A 164 1.37 -2.19 -10.84
CA ASN A 164 2.20 -3.38 -10.90
C ASN A 164 3.09 -3.42 -12.15
N ILE A 165 2.58 -3.02 -13.31
CA ILE A 165 3.41 -2.93 -14.53
C ILE A 165 4.59 -1.97 -14.29
N ALA A 166 4.33 -0.81 -13.72
CA ALA A 166 5.36 0.20 -13.45
C ALA A 166 6.33 -0.27 -12.36
N ALA A 167 5.84 -0.91 -11.29
CA ALA A 167 6.68 -1.45 -10.22
C ALA A 167 7.61 -2.57 -10.72
N MET A 168 7.12 -3.46 -11.59
CA MET A 168 7.95 -4.50 -12.22
C MET A 168 9.07 -3.88 -13.07
N ALA A 169 8.74 -2.92 -13.92
CA ALA A 169 9.72 -2.22 -14.74
C ALA A 169 10.73 -1.45 -13.87
N ALA A 170 10.27 -0.79 -12.81
CA ALA A 170 11.11 -0.06 -11.87
C ALA A 170 12.08 -0.97 -11.11
N ALA A 171 11.64 -2.17 -10.71
CA ALA A 171 12.49 -3.13 -10.00
C ALA A 171 13.62 -3.64 -10.90
N ILE A 172 13.32 -3.99 -12.15
CA ILE A 172 14.35 -4.40 -13.13
C ILE A 172 15.33 -3.25 -13.37
N LEU A 173 14.82 -2.06 -13.67
CA LEU A 173 15.66 -0.90 -13.93
C LEU A 173 16.53 -0.53 -12.72
N GLY A 174 15.97 -0.62 -11.50
CA GLY A 174 16.71 -0.37 -10.26
C GLY A 174 17.88 -1.35 -10.08
N GLY A 175 17.65 -2.64 -10.38
CA GLY A 175 18.69 -3.67 -10.37
C GLY A 175 19.81 -3.40 -11.37
N GLU A 176 19.46 -3.06 -12.62
CA GLU A 176 20.40 -2.72 -13.67
C GLU A 176 21.23 -1.47 -13.34
N LEU A 177 20.60 -0.43 -12.79
CA LEU A 177 21.35 0.76 -12.35
C LEU A 177 22.41 0.43 -11.29
N VAL A 178 22.06 -0.44 -10.34
CA VAL A 178 22.96 -0.83 -9.26
C VAL A 178 24.06 -1.78 -9.75
N GLU A 179 23.77 -2.63 -10.74
CA GLU A 179 24.77 -3.54 -11.32
C GLU A 179 25.87 -2.78 -12.07
N HIS A 180 25.50 -1.70 -12.77
CA HIS A 180 26.40 -1.02 -13.70
C HIS A 180 26.97 0.31 -13.20
N LEU A 181 26.41 0.89 -12.15
CA LEU A 181 26.81 2.21 -11.65
C LEU A 181 27.38 2.13 -10.22
N ALA A 182 28.27 3.05 -9.91
CA ALA A 182 28.73 3.24 -8.53
C ALA A 182 27.55 3.64 -7.61
N PRO A 183 27.58 3.33 -6.29
CA PRO A 183 26.43 3.49 -5.40
C PRO A 183 25.78 4.87 -5.43
N ALA A 184 26.57 5.95 -5.38
CA ALA A 184 26.03 7.31 -5.45
C ALA A 184 25.44 7.63 -6.83
N GLN A 185 26.09 7.17 -7.91
CA GLN A 185 25.60 7.38 -9.28
C GLN A 185 24.28 6.64 -9.53
N ALA A 186 24.16 5.38 -9.03
CA ALA A 186 22.93 4.61 -9.14
C ALA A 186 21.77 5.33 -8.43
N LEU A 187 21.99 5.83 -7.21
CA LEU A 187 20.99 6.58 -6.45
C LEU A 187 20.59 7.89 -7.15
N HIS A 188 21.57 8.67 -7.62
CA HIS A 188 21.32 9.94 -8.30
C HIS A 188 20.60 9.74 -9.63
N THR A 189 21.00 8.73 -10.42
CA THR A 189 20.32 8.40 -11.70
C THR A 189 18.89 7.94 -11.46
N ALA A 190 18.68 7.06 -10.47
CA ALA A 190 17.33 6.64 -10.09
C ALA A 190 16.45 7.84 -9.65
N ALA A 191 17.00 8.73 -8.81
CA ALA A 191 16.30 9.93 -8.38
C ALA A 191 15.95 10.87 -9.54
N LEU A 192 16.85 11.03 -10.51
CA LEU A 192 16.58 11.83 -11.72
C LEU A 192 15.43 11.25 -12.54
N ILE A 193 15.45 9.93 -12.79
CA ILE A 193 14.40 9.24 -13.54
C ILE A 193 13.05 9.36 -12.82
N VAL A 194 13.02 9.05 -11.51
CA VAL A 194 11.79 9.16 -10.71
C VAL A 194 11.29 10.60 -10.64
N GLY A 195 12.21 11.57 -10.57
CA GLY A 195 11.85 13.00 -10.54
C GLY A 195 11.13 13.50 -11.80
N MET A 196 11.26 12.80 -12.92
CA MET A 196 10.52 13.11 -14.15
C MET A 196 9.08 12.58 -14.13
N ALA A 197 8.81 11.51 -13.37
CA ALA A 197 7.51 10.86 -13.37
C ALA A 197 6.35 11.76 -12.88
N PRO A 198 6.48 12.58 -11.81
CA PRO A 198 5.40 13.42 -11.32
C PRO A 198 4.87 14.46 -12.33
N PHE A 199 5.64 14.80 -13.39
CA PHE A 199 5.11 15.63 -14.49
C PHE A 199 3.87 15.00 -15.14
N MET A 200 3.80 13.67 -15.21
CA MET A 200 2.63 12.96 -15.74
C MET A 200 1.38 13.22 -14.89
N VAL A 201 1.52 13.25 -13.55
CA VAL A 201 0.40 13.57 -12.64
C VAL A 201 -0.03 15.02 -12.79
N ILE A 202 0.92 15.96 -12.88
CA ILE A 202 0.63 17.39 -13.10
C ILE A 202 -0.15 17.56 -14.41
N PHE A 203 0.36 16.97 -15.50
CA PHE A 203 -0.32 16.98 -16.81
C PHE A 203 -1.74 16.40 -16.71
N GLY A 204 -1.88 15.20 -16.14
CA GLY A 204 -3.18 14.56 -15.95
C GLY A 204 -4.14 15.42 -15.11
N THR A 205 -3.63 16.02 -14.03
CA THR A 205 -4.41 16.90 -13.15
C THR A 205 -4.91 18.17 -13.88
N LEU A 206 -4.07 18.78 -14.70
CA LEU A 206 -4.43 19.99 -15.45
C LEU A 206 -5.48 19.73 -16.54
N PHE A 207 -5.32 18.65 -17.29
CA PHE A 207 -6.08 18.42 -18.53
C PHE A 207 -7.19 17.37 -18.44
N LEU A 208 -7.13 16.44 -17.47
CA LEU A 208 -8.05 15.32 -17.39
C LEU A 208 -9.04 15.40 -16.23
N ILE A 209 -8.74 16.16 -15.17
CA ILE A 209 -9.65 16.33 -14.04
C ILE A 209 -10.47 17.61 -14.21
N ASP A 210 -11.78 17.51 -14.05
CA ASP A 210 -12.69 18.63 -13.89
C ASP A 210 -13.12 18.71 -12.42
N GLU A 211 -12.76 19.80 -11.74
CA GLU A 211 -13.13 20.02 -10.34
C GLU A 211 -13.79 21.38 -10.19
N LYS A 212 -14.92 21.41 -9.46
CA LYS A 212 -15.63 22.64 -9.13
C LYS A 212 -14.97 23.33 -7.94
N ARG A 213 -14.96 24.68 -7.97
CA ARG A 213 -14.48 25.49 -6.84
C ARG A 213 -15.36 25.28 -5.61
N MET A 214 -14.73 25.20 -4.45
CA MET A 214 -15.40 25.01 -3.17
C MET A 214 -14.81 25.94 -2.10
N PRO A 215 -15.66 26.57 -1.24
CA PRO A 215 -15.16 27.37 -0.14
C PRO A 215 -14.61 26.51 0.99
N VAL A 216 -13.78 27.10 1.86
CA VAL A 216 -13.26 26.47 3.07
C VAL A 216 -14.41 26.13 4.04
N ASN A 217 -14.46 24.91 4.53
CA ASN A 217 -15.49 24.44 5.47
C ASN A 217 -14.87 23.94 6.78
N VAL A 218 -14.43 24.85 7.65
CA VAL A 218 -13.83 24.52 8.94
C VAL A 218 -14.82 23.89 9.91
N GLU A 219 -16.10 24.25 9.85
CA GLU A 219 -17.14 23.67 10.71
C GLU A 219 -17.40 22.21 10.36
N GLY A 220 -17.50 21.91 9.05
CA GLY A 220 -17.59 20.55 8.55
C GLY A 220 -16.39 19.71 8.98
N MET A 221 -15.19 20.24 8.89
CA MET A 221 -13.97 19.56 9.36
C MET A 221 -14.04 19.21 10.86
N LYS A 222 -14.44 20.15 11.71
CA LYS A 222 -14.58 19.92 13.16
C LYS A 222 -15.68 18.88 13.47
N ALA A 223 -16.79 18.91 12.73
CA ALA A 223 -17.88 17.95 12.89
C ALA A 223 -17.43 16.55 12.47
N THR A 224 -16.77 16.42 11.32
CA THR A 224 -16.19 15.16 10.84
C THR A 224 -15.15 14.63 11.82
N LEU A 225 -14.21 15.45 12.27
CA LEU A 225 -13.20 15.03 13.25
C LEU A 225 -13.81 14.50 14.54
N ARG A 226 -14.87 15.15 15.06
CA ARG A 226 -15.61 14.65 16.24
C ARG A 226 -16.29 13.31 15.97
N GLY A 227 -16.90 13.16 14.79
CA GLY A 227 -17.51 11.89 14.37
C GLY A 227 -16.48 10.76 14.24
N LEU A 228 -15.29 11.07 13.72
CA LEU A 228 -14.18 10.14 13.59
C LEU A 228 -13.64 9.68 14.96
N ILE A 229 -13.43 10.62 15.89
CA ILE A 229 -13.01 10.28 17.25
C ILE A 229 -14.05 9.38 17.93
N ALA A 230 -15.35 9.64 17.71
CA ALA A 230 -16.42 8.79 18.22
C ALA A 230 -16.43 7.40 17.56
N ALA A 231 -16.16 7.32 16.26
CA ALA A 231 -16.04 6.04 15.53
C ALA A 231 -14.86 5.20 16.04
N PHE A 232 -13.71 5.83 16.32
CA PHE A 232 -12.54 5.16 16.89
C PHE A 232 -12.73 4.61 18.30
N LYS A 233 -13.70 5.13 19.05
CA LYS A 233 -14.06 4.58 20.37
C LYS A 233 -14.91 3.31 20.27
N ARG A 234 -15.38 2.93 19.07
CA ARG A 234 -16.12 1.67 18.89
C ARG A 234 -15.19 0.49 19.10
N ARG A 235 -15.55 -0.38 20.02
CA ARG A 235 -14.77 -1.58 20.38
C ARG A 235 -14.47 -2.48 19.18
N GLU A 236 -15.39 -2.59 18.24
CA GLU A 236 -15.29 -3.43 17.05
C GLU A 236 -14.15 -2.94 16.13
N LEU A 237 -14.10 -1.63 15.86
CA LEU A 237 -13.02 -1.05 15.03
C LEU A 237 -11.65 -1.21 15.69
N LEU A 238 -11.57 -1.08 17.02
CA LEU A 238 -10.32 -1.29 17.76
C LEU A 238 -9.86 -2.76 17.72
N ILE A 239 -10.81 -3.71 17.81
CA ILE A 239 -10.48 -5.14 17.68
C ILE A 239 -9.95 -5.44 16.29
N VAL A 240 -10.58 -4.90 15.23
CA VAL A 240 -10.12 -5.08 13.85
C VAL A 240 -8.76 -4.40 13.62
N ALA A 241 -8.55 -3.20 14.15
CA ALA A 241 -7.27 -2.51 14.07
C ALA A 241 -6.14 -3.30 14.78
N ALA A 242 -6.43 -3.82 15.98
CA ALA A 242 -5.49 -4.67 16.73
C ALA A 242 -5.21 -5.99 16.01
N PHE A 243 -6.24 -6.62 15.44
CA PHE A 243 -6.07 -7.82 14.61
C PHE A 243 -5.20 -7.53 13.38
N ILE A 244 -5.49 -6.49 12.62
CA ILE A 244 -4.71 -6.09 11.44
C ILE A 244 -3.26 -5.80 11.83
N PHE A 245 -3.04 -5.08 12.94
CA PHE A 245 -1.70 -4.84 13.45
C PHE A 245 -0.96 -6.14 13.73
N LEU A 246 -1.56 -7.06 14.48
CA LEU A 246 -0.94 -8.35 14.84
C LEU A 246 -0.81 -9.30 13.66
N TYR A 247 -1.71 -9.24 12.69
CA TYR A 247 -1.65 -10.01 11.45
C TYR A 247 -0.45 -9.65 10.59
N TYR A 248 -0.16 -8.34 10.45
CA TYR A 248 0.98 -7.85 9.67
C TYR A 248 2.27 -7.77 10.51
N PHE A 249 2.15 -7.82 11.84
CA PHE A 249 3.31 -7.81 12.70
C PHE A 249 4.01 -9.17 12.66
N SER A 250 5.10 -9.22 11.94
CA SER A 250 6.09 -10.28 12.07
C SER A 250 7.48 -9.64 11.98
N PRO A 251 8.52 -10.20 12.63
CA PRO A 251 9.88 -9.70 12.45
C PRO A 251 10.25 -9.70 10.96
N GLY A 252 10.44 -8.50 10.38
CA GLY A 252 10.56 -8.33 8.94
C GLY A 252 11.81 -8.95 8.34
N LEU A 253 11.67 -9.51 7.16
CA LEU A 253 12.75 -10.19 6.44
C LEU A 253 13.36 -9.33 5.32
N ALA A 254 12.73 -8.23 4.90
CA ALA A 254 13.09 -7.49 3.69
C ALA A 254 14.57 -7.07 3.66
N THR A 255 15.03 -6.28 4.65
CA THR A 255 16.44 -5.86 4.73
C THR A 255 17.39 -7.03 5.05
N PRO A 256 17.10 -7.92 6.02
CA PRO A 256 17.90 -9.12 6.26
C PRO A 256 18.10 -10.00 5.02
N LEU A 257 17.05 -10.25 4.23
CA LEU A 257 17.14 -11.02 2.98
C LEU A 257 18.02 -10.33 1.94
N TYR A 258 17.93 -9.01 1.78
CA TYR A 258 18.79 -8.27 0.87
C TYR A 258 20.27 -8.46 1.25
N TYR A 259 20.59 -8.34 2.55
CA TYR A 259 21.97 -8.57 3.03
C TYR A 259 22.42 -10.02 2.83
N HIS A 260 21.59 -11.00 3.15
CA HIS A 260 21.89 -12.42 2.95
C HIS A 260 22.12 -12.76 1.47
N MET A 261 21.23 -12.29 0.57
CA MET A 261 21.39 -12.52 -0.88
C MET A 261 22.66 -11.89 -1.44
N THR A 262 23.04 -10.71 -0.97
CA THR A 262 24.25 -10.01 -1.45
C THR A 262 25.54 -10.50 -0.80
N ASP A 263 25.53 -10.82 0.50
CA ASP A 263 26.74 -11.12 1.26
C ASP A 263 27.07 -12.61 1.29
N GLU A 264 26.05 -13.47 1.41
CA GLU A 264 26.21 -14.92 1.49
C GLU A 264 26.03 -15.60 0.12
N LEU A 265 24.90 -15.34 -0.54
CA LEU A 265 24.56 -16.00 -1.80
C LEU A 265 25.26 -15.35 -3.01
N LYS A 266 25.81 -14.13 -2.85
CA LYS A 266 26.52 -13.37 -3.89
C LYS A 266 25.69 -13.16 -5.16
N PHE A 267 24.35 -13.00 -5.02
CA PHE A 267 23.49 -12.69 -6.14
C PHE A 267 23.84 -11.33 -6.75
N SER A 268 23.79 -11.23 -8.06
CA SER A 268 23.95 -9.96 -8.75
C SER A 268 22.83 -8.99 -8.41
N GLN A 269 23.11 -7.70 -8.46
CA GLN A 269 22.09 -6.68 -8.16
C GLN A 269 20.98 -6.68 -9.21
N ALA A 270 21.32 -6.94 -10.48
CA ALA A 270 20.35 -7.12 -11.54
C ALA A 270 19.38 -8.28 -11.22
N TYR A 271 19.92 -9.42 -10.74
CA TYR A 271 19.10 -10.55 -10.36
C TYR A 271 18.16 -10.24 -9.18
N ILE A 272 18.59 -9.49 -8.18
CA ILE A 272 17.74 -9.03 -7.06
C ILE A 272 16.59 -8.16 -7.56
N GLY A 273 16.83 -7.30 -8.55
CA GLY A 273 15.77 -6.54 -9.24
C GLY A 273 14.78 -7.45 -9.96
N ILE A 274 15.27 -8.49 -10.65
CA ILE A 274 14.42 -9.50 -11.29
C ILE A 274 13.58 -10.25 -10.27
N LEU A 275 14.13 -10.63 -9.11
CA LEU A 275 13.37 -11.30 -8.03
C LEU A 275 12.21 -10.43 -7.53
N SER A 276 12.41 -9.14 -7.39
CA SER A 276 11.34 -8.19 -7.02
C SER A 276 10.24 -8.14 -8.09
N SER A 277 10.62 -8.19 -9.37
CA SER A 277 9.65 -8.28 -10.48
C SER A 277 8.91 -9.60 -10.50
N ILE A 278 9.57 -10.72 -10.20
CA ILE A 278 8.95 -12.04 -10.07
C ILE A 278 7.93 -12.05 -8.94
N ALA A 279 8.24 -11.43 -7.80
CA ALA A 279 7.28 -11.27 -6.70
C ALA A 279 6.05 -10.46 -7.11
N ALA A 280 6.23 -9.35 -7.84
CA ALA A 280 5.11 -8.58 -8.39
C ALA A 280 4.28 -9.39 -9.41
N GLY A 281 4.93 -10.21 -10.24
CA GLY A 281 4.26 -11.18 -11.12
C GLY A 281 3.42 -12.21 -10.34
N GLY A 282 3.96 -12.75 -9.26
CA GLY A 282 3.24 -13.63 -8.32
C GLY A 282 2.00 -12.95 -7.73
N TRP A 283 2.11 -11.67 -7.37
CA TRP A 283 1.00 -10.87 -6.88
C TRP A 283 -0.13 -10.73 -7.93
N VAL A 284 0.22 -10.46 -9.19
CA VAL A 284 -0.76 -10.38 -10.31
C VAL A 284 -1.46 -11.73 -10.53
N VAL A 285 -0.69 -12.82 -10.57
CA VAL A 285 -1.26 -14.18 -10.69
C VAL A 285 -2.17 -14.50 -9.52
N GLY A 286 -1.77 -14.13 -8.29
CA GLY A 286 -2.59 -14.26 -7.09
C GLY A 286 -3.94 -13.55 -7.21
N ALA A 287 -3.96 -12.33 -7.78
CA ALA A 287 -5.19 -11.59 -8.04
C ALA A 287 -6.14 -12.31 -9.03
N LEU A 288 -5.58 -12.88 -10.08
CA LEU A 288 -6.35 -13.65 -11.06
C LEU A 288 -6.91 -14.94 -10.46
N LEU A 289 -6.09 -15.66 -9.68
CA LEU A 289 -6.52 -16.89 -8.97
C LEU A 289 -7.61 -16.60 -7.94
N TYR A 290 -7.46 -15.49 -7.17
CA TYR A 290 -8.48 -15.06 -6.22
C TYR A 290 -9.81 -14.84 -6.92
N ARG A 291 -9.85 -14.02 -7.97
CA ARG A 291 -11.07 -13.72 -8.74
C ARG A 291 -11.70 -14.98 -9.34
N ARG A 292 -10.90 -15.96 -9.78
CA ARG A 292 -11.40 -17.14 -10.47
C ARG A 292 -11.89 -18.27 -9.53
N PHE A 293 -11.29 -18.37 -8.32
CA PHE A 293 -11.47 -19.55 -7.47
C PHE A 293 -11.80 -19.24 -6.00
N LEU A 294 -11.52 -18.03 -5.52
CA LEU A 294 -11.55 -17.72 -4.10
C LEU A 294 -12.54 -16.61 -3.73
N GLU A 295 -13.15 -15.92 -4.72
CA GLU A 295 -14.06 -14.81 -4.50
C GLU A 295 -15.29 -15.21 -3.66
N ASP A 296 -15.78 -16.46 -3.83
CA ASP A 296 -16.93 -17.01 -3.10
C ASP A 296 -16.59 -17.52 -1.70
N LEU A 297 -15.32 -17.48 -1.29
CA LEU A 297 -14.93 -17.95 0.04
C LEU A 297 -15.46 -17.00 1.13
N SER A 298 -15.92 -17.56 2.24
CA SER A 298 -16.24 -16.75 3.41
C SER A 298 -14.97 -16.05 3.93
N MET A 299 -15.12 -14.82 4.48
CA MET A 299 -14.03 -14.01 5.03
C MET A 299 -13.16 -14.83 6.00
N LYS A 300 -13.77 -15.63 6.85
CA LYS A 300 -13.07 -16.49 7.80
C LYS A 300 -12.15 -17.50 7.10
N ARG A 301 -12.62 -18.16 6.02
CA ARG A 301 -11.82 -19.12 5.26
C ARG A 301 -10.69 -18.44 4.51
N LEU A 302 -10.96 -17.26 3.95
CA LEU A 302 -9.95 -16.48 3.25
C LEU A 302 -8.81 -16.03 4.18
N LEU A 303 -9.13 -15.56 5.39
CA LEU A 303 -8.12 -15.23 6.41
C LEU A 303 -7.28 -16.44 6.80
N TYR A 304 -7.89 -17.59 7.07
CA TYR A 304 -7.13 -18.81 7.38
C TYR A 304 -6.23 -19.24 6.23
N LEU A 305 -6.74 -19.21 4.99
CA LEU A 305 -5.95 -19.57 3.81
C LEU A 305 -4.74 -18.62 3.66
N SER A 306 -4.95 -17.31 3.81
CA SER A 306 -3.88 -16.32 3.68
C SER A 306 -2.80 -16.49 4.77
N ILE A 307 -3.19 -16.82 6.02
CA ILE A 307 -2.25 -17.07 7.11
C ILE A 307 -1.43 -18.33 6.82
N VAL A 308 -2.08 -19.43 6.39
CA VAL A 308 -1.39 -20.68 6.05
C VAL A 308 -0.43 -20.46 4.89
N CYS A 309 -0.87 -19.82 3.80
CA CYS A 309 -0.01 -19.49 2.67
C CYS A 309 1.17 -18.60 3.09
N GLY A 310 0.91 -17.55 3.89
CA GLY A 310 1.95 -16.66 4.42
C GLY A 310 2.97 -17.39 5.28
N THR A 311 2.52 -18.26 6.18
CA THR A 311 3.40 -19.05 7.04
C THR A 311 4.28 -20.00 6.23
N LEU A 312 3.67 -20.75 5.30
CA LEU A 312 4.41 -21.68 4.44
C LEU A 312 5.41 -20.98 3.54
N THR A 313 5.03 -19.84 2.97
CA THR A 313 5.91 -19.04 2.11
C THR A 313 7.06 -18.43 2.91
N THR A 314 6.80 -17.97 4.14
CA THR A 314 7.88 -17.50 5.03
C THR A 314 8.84 -18.62 5.37
N LEU A 315 8.36 -19.81 5.70
CA LEU A 315 9.21 -20.98 5.94
C LEU A 315 9.98 -21.44 4.69
N ALA A 316 9.43 -21.24 3.50
CA ALA A 316 10.11 -21.58 2.25
C ALA A 316 11.44 -20.83 2.07
N TYR A 317 11.63 -19.66 2.71
CA TYR A 317 12.93 -18.98 2.71
C TYR A 317 14.03 -19.77 3.40
N LEU A 318 13.75 -20.81 4.19
CA LEU A 318 14.75 -21.76 4.67
C LEU A 318 15.41 -22.56 3.54
N LEU A 319 14.75 -22.64 2.37
CA LEU A 319 15.24 -23.30 1.15
C LEU A 319 15.89 -22.31 0.17
N LEU A 320 16.24 -21.11 0.63
CA LEU A 320 16.89 -20.09 -0.17
C LEU A 320 18.40 -20.38 -0.28
N TYR A 321 18.82 -21.07 -1.33
CA TYR A 321 20.20 -21.48 -1.57
C TYR A 321 20.69 -21.27 -3.03
N SER A 322 19.79 -20.94 -3.96
CA SER A 322 20.12 -20.74 -5.36
C SER A 322 19.19 -19.73 -6.00
N GLU A 323 19.57 -19.23 -7.19
CA GLU A 323 18.74 -18.33 -7.98
C GLU A 323 17.37 -18.94 -8.29
N VAL A 324 17.33 -20.22 -8.67
CA VAL A 324 16.06 -20.91 -9.00
C VAL A 324 15.15 -21.00 -7.76
N SER A 325 15.72 -21.38 -6.60
CA SER A 325 14.92 -21.43 -5.36
C SER A 325 14.43 -20.02 -4.97
N ALA A 326 15.27 -19.00 -5.12
CA ALA A 326 14.90 -17.61 -4.87
C ALA A 326 13.73 -17.15 -5.77
N ALA A 327 13.77 -17.47 -7.07
CA ALA A 327 12.71 -17.12 -8.00
C ALA A 327 11.36 -17.75 -7.62
N ILE A 328 11.36 -19.06 -7.31
CA ILE A 328 10.14 -19.80 -6.92
C ILE A 328 9.59 -19.22 -5.61
N ILE A 329 10.45 -19.00 -4.60
CA ILE A 329 10.04 -18.48 -3.30
C ILE A 329 9.44 -17.07 -3.45
N ASN A 330 10.11 -16.18 -4.20
CA ASN A 330 9.61 -14.82 -4.41
C ASN A 330 8.30 -14.78 -5.19
N PHE A 331 8.11 -15.65 -6.19
CA PHE A 331 6.82 -15.80 -6.86
C PHE A 331 5.70 -16.21 -5.89
N CYS A 332 5.95 -17.26 -5.07
CA CYS A 332 5.00 -17.70 -4.05
C CYS A 332 4.74 -16.63 -2.99
N ALA A 333 5.77 -15.86 -2.61
CA ALA A 333 5.64 -14.75 -1.66
C ALA A 333 4.73 -13.65 -2.21
N GLY A 334 4.88 -13.29 -3.48
CA GLY A 334 3.98 -12.35 -4.15
C GLY A 334 2.53 -12.82 -4.17
N LEU A 335 2.30 -14.08 -4.54
CA LEU A 335 0.97 -14.69 -4.54
C LEU A 335 0.35 -14.69 -3.13
N SER A 336 1.11 -15.07 -2.11
CA SER A 336 0.67 -15.08 -0.72
C SER A 336 0.37 -13.67 -0.20
N ALA A 337 1.21 -12.69 -0.53
CA ALA A 337 1.00 -11.29 -0.16
C ALA A 337 -0.30 -10.71 -0.75
N MET A 338 -0.63 -11.11 -1.98
CA MET A 338 -1.91 -10.72 -2.59
C MET A 338 -3.11 -11.27 -1.82
N LEU A 339 -3.10 -12.55 -1.44
CA LEU A 339 -4.17 -13.16 -0.64
C LEU A 339 -4.32 -12.46 0.71
N ALA A 340 -3.20 -12.15 1.38
CA ALA A 340 -3.19 -11.40 2.63
C ALA A 340 -3.79 -10.01 2.46
N THR A 341 -3.43 -9.31 1.39
CA THR A 341 -3.94 -7.97 1.09
C THR A 341 -5.45 -8.00 0.87
N VAL A 342 -5.96 -8.90 0.02
CA VAL A 342 -7.41 -8.99 -0.22
C VAL A 342 -8.16 -9.33 1.06
N ALA A 343 -7.70 -10.31 1.82
CA ALA A 343 -8.36 -10.72 3.06
C ALA A 343 -8.46 -9.56 4.07
N THR A 344 -7.38 -8.81 4.26
CA THR A 344 -7.33 -7.74 5.27
C THR A 344 -7.96 -6.43 4.81
N VAL A 345 -7.83 -6.09 3.51
CA VAL A 345 -8.48 -4.89 2.94
C VAL A 345 -10.00 -5.06 2.91
N THR A 346 -10.50 -6.24 2.55
CA THR A 346 -11.93 -6.54 2.60
C THR A 346 -12.44 -6.54 4.04
N LEU A 347 -11.71 -7.17 4.97
CA LEU A 347 -12.03 -7.12 6.40
C LEU A 347 -12.10 -5.66 6.90
N ALA A 348 -11.11 -4.83 6.54
CA ALA A 348 -11.09 -3.43 6.93
C ALA A 348 -12.31 -2.67 6.38
N ALA A 349 -12.67 -2.89 5.13
CA ALA A 349 -13.82 -2.26 4.49
C ALA A 349 -15.15 -2.65 5.18
N ASP A 350 -15.32 -3.93 5.53
CA ASP A 350 -16.54 -4.46 6.16
C ASP A 350 -16.81 -3.89 7.56
N TYR A 351 -15.76 -3.47 8.27
CA TYR A 351 -15.87 -2.95 9.63
C TYR A 351 -15.79 -1.42 9.73
N CYS A 352 -15.69 -0.72 8.60
CA CYS A 352 -15.74 0.73 8.60
C CYS A 352 -17.17 1.22 8.91
N PRO A 353 -17.35 2.11 9.92
CA PRO A 353 -18.66 2.59 10.33
C PRO A 353 -19.27 3.48 9.25
N PRO A 354 -20.62 3.41 9.02
CA PRO A 354 -21.33 4.31 8.13
C PRO A 354 -21.04 5.78 8.43
N ARG A 355 -20.88 6.60 7.40
CA ARG A 355 -20.52 8.04 7.44
C ARG A 355 -19.07 8.35 7.81
N ALA A 356 -18.24 7.35 8.09
CA ALA A 356 -16.81 7.53 8.38
C ALA A 356 -15.94 6.50 7.62
N GLU A 357 -16.50 5.87 6.57
CA GLU A 357 -15.90 4.73 5.87
C GLU A 357 -14.50 5.08 5.34
N GLY A 358 -14.38 6.14 4.56
CA GLY A 358 -13.12 6.50 3.89
C GLY A 358 -11.98 6.80 4.86
N PHE A 359 -12.26 7.54 5.92
CA PHE A 359 -11.24 7.85 6.93
C PHE A 359 -10.89 6.62 7.78
N SER A 360 -11.87 5.86 8.25
CA SER A 360 -11.64 4.65 9.05
C SER A 360 -10.83 3.63 8.26
N PHE A 361 -11.14 3.46 6.98
CA PHE A 361 -10.37 2.63 6.08
C PHE A 361 -8.93 3.13 5.94
N ALA A 362 -8.72 4.43 5.71
CA ALA A 362 -7.39 5.01 5.59
C ALA A 362 -6.57 4.82 6.87
N VAL A 363 -7.19 4.90 8.05
CA VAL A 363 -6.50 4.62 9.33
C VAL A 363 -6.14 3.14 9.45
N LEU A 364 -7.02 2.21 9.09
CA LEU A 364 -6.70 0.78 9.10
C LEU A 364 -5.53 0.46 8.13
N MET A 365 -5.47 1.13 6.98
CA MET A 365 -4.30 1.04 6.07
C MET A 365 -3.03 1.62 6.71
N SER A 366 -3.15 2.71 7.48
CA SER A 366 -2.04 3.28 8.24
C SER A 366 -1.55 2.34 9.34
N VAL A 367 -2.45 1.56 9.97
CA VAL A 367 -2.10 0.51 10.93
C VAL A 367 -1.26 -0.60 10.27
N ILE A 368 -1.59 -0.99 9.03
CA ILE A 368 -0.77 -1.94 8.25
C ILE A 368 0.65 -1.38 8.06
N ASN A 369 0.77 -0.13 7.59
CA ASN A 369 2.07 0.49 7.35
C ASN A 369 2.90 0.61 8.64
N LEU A 370 2.26 0.97 9.75
CA LEU A 370 2.89 1.04 11.07
C LEU A 370 3.39 -0.35 11.51
N SER A 371 2.53 -1.36 11.38
CA SER A 371 2.86 -2.74 11.76
C SER A 371 4.07 -3.27 10.98
N ASN A 372 4.07 -3.09 9.66
CA ASN A 372 5.20 -3.46 8.81
C ASN A 372 6.48 -2.74 9.23
N SER A 373 6.42 -1.41 9.45
CA SER A 373 7.58 -0.62 9.86
C SER A 373 8.15 -1.08 11.20
N VAL A 374 7.30 -1.38 12.19
CA VAL A 374 7.74 -1.93 13.47
C VAL A 374 8.34 -3.32 13.30
N GLY A 375 7.68 -4.18 12.52
CA GLY A 375 8.15 -5.53 12.20
C GLY A 375 9.52 -5.52 11.53
N ASP A 376 9.72 -4.67 10.53
CA ASP A 376 11.00 -4.55 9.81
C ASP A 376 12.15 -4.12 10.72
N ASN A 377 11.91 -3.19 11.66
CA ASN A 377 12.91 -2.79 12.64
C ASN A 377 13.22 -3.92 13.62
N VAL A 378 12.20 -4.64 14.12
CA VAL A 378 12.39 -5.79 15.02
C VAL A 378 13.17 -6.89 14.29
N GLY A 379 12.82 -7.22 13.06
CA GLY A 379 13.52 -8.24 12.26
C GLY A 379 14.97 -7.87 11.98
N SER A 380 15.25 -6.63 11.59
CA SER A 380 16.60 -6.16 11.35
C SER A 380 17.45 -6.10 12.64
N TYR A 381 16.83 -5.75 13.78
CA TYR A 381 17.48 -5.80 15.08
C TYR A 381 17.87 -7.24 15.47
N LEU A 382 16.91 -8.17 15.37
CA LEU A 382 17.14 -9.59 15.68
C LEU A 382 18.24 -10.18 14.79
N TYR A 383 18.17 -9.90 13.49
CA TYR A 383 19.17 -10.36 12.52
C TYR A 383 20.58 -9.84 12.84
N ALA A 384 20.70 -8.53 13.09
CA ALA A 384 22.00 -7.89 13.25
C ALA A 384 22.65 -8.14 14.62
N ASN A 385 21.84 -8.24 15.70
CA ASN A 385 22.36 -8.19 17.07
C ASN A 385 22.10 -9.46 17.90
N VAL A 386 21.12 -10.29 17.50
CA VAL A 386 20.73 -11.49 18.27
C VAL A 386 21.17 -12.76 17.54
N PHE A 387 20.98 -12.81 16.22
CA PHE A 387 21.24 -14.00 15.41
C PHE A 387 22.55 -13.95 14.64
N GLU A 388 23.44 -13.00 14.97
CA GLU A 388 24.79 -12.90 14.37
C GLU A 388 24.76 -12.94 12.83
N ARG A 389 23.76 -12.27 12.23
CA ARG A 389 23.46 -12.24 10.79
C ARG A 389 23.09 -13.60 10.19
N THR A 390 22.62 -14.56 11.00
CA THR A 390 22.06 -15.81 10.50
C THR A 390 20.56 -15.67 10.21
N LEU A 391 20.12 -16.07 9.02
CA LEU A 391 18.75 -15.89 8.56
C LEU A 391 17.76 -16.94 9.10
N PRO A 392 18.09 -18.25 9.23
CA PRO A 392 17.14 -19.28 9.60
C PRO A 392 16.37 -19.04 10.91
N PRO A 393 16.97 -18.61 12.03
CA PRO A 393 16.24 -18.32 13.27
C PRO A 393 15.20 -17.21 13.09
N LEU A 394 15.57 -16.15 12.31
CA LEU A 394 14.65 -15.06 12.00
C LEU A 394 13.45 -15.54 11.19
N ILE A 395 13.66 -16.38 10.18
CA ILE A 395 12.59 -16.98 9.35
C ILE A 395 11.62 -17.77 10.23
N VAL A 396 12.11 -18.62 11.12
CA VAL A 396 11.26 -19.45 12.00
C VAL A 396 10.42 -18.56 12.93
N ILE A 397 11.02 -17.54 13.53
CA ILE A 397 10.30 -16.61 14.40
C ILE A 397 9.25 -15.83 13.60
N SER A 398 9.61 -15.31 12.43
CA SER A 398 8.68 -14.59 11.54
C SER A 398 7.50 -15.46 11.15
N ALA A 399 7.74 -16.70 10.75
CA ALA A 399 6.70 -17.66 10.42
C ALA A 399 5.81 -17.96 11.64
N GLY A 400 6.39 -18.05 12.84
CA GLY A 400 5.67 -18.25 14.10
C GLY A 400 4.71 -17.09 14.41
N PHE A 401 5.15 -15.83 14.22
CA PHE A 401 4.29 -14.65 14.37
C PHE A 401 3.17 -14.63 13.33
N THR A 402 3.46 -14.94 12.07
CA THR A 402 2.43 -15.07 11.03
C THR A 402 1.42 -16.17 11.38
N ALA A 403 1.89 -17.34 11.82
CA ALA A 403 1.03 -18.43 12.25
C ALA A 403 0.18 -18.08 13.48
N PHE A 404 0.70 -17.26 14.40
CA PHE A 404 -0.03 -16.82 15.59
C PHE A 404 -1.32 -16.06 15.24
N ALA A 405 -1.35 -15.33 14.12
CA ALA A 405 -2.57 -14.69 13.63
C ALA A 405 -3.75 -15.68 13.45
N PHE A 406 -3.47 -16.98 13.21
CA PHE A 406 -4.48 -18.03 13.09
C PHE A 406 -5.36 -18.13 14.34
N VAL A 407 -4.75 -18.02 15.53
CA VAL A 407 -5.45 -18.08 16.82
C VAL A 407 -6.28 -16.81 17.07
N LEU A 408 -5.98 -15.71 16.40
CA LEU A 408 -6.69 -14.44 16.57
C LEU A 408 -7.97 -14.34 15.72
N VAL A 409 -8.09 -15.10 14.62
CA VAL A 409 -9.25 -15.04 13.71
C VAL A 409 -10.60 -15.25 14.44
N PRO A 410 -10.77 -16.19 15.41
CA PRO A 410 -12.03 -16.35 16.14
C PRO A 410 -12.47 -15.11 16.93
N LEU A 411 -11.54 -14.23 17.34
CA LEU A 411 -11.85 -13.01 18.09
C LEU A 411 -12.63 -11.98 17.27
N LEU A 412 -12.56 -12.07 15.94
CA LEU A 412 -13.26 -11.17 15.02
C LEU A 412 -14.77 -11.42 14.92
N ARG A 413 -15.27 -12.52 15.52
CA ARG A 413 -16.70 -12.90 15.49
C ARG A 413 -17.34 -12.85 14.10
N LEU A 414 -16.57 -13.25 13.08
CA LEU A 414 -17.00 -13.25 11.69
C LEU A 414 -18.16 -14.22 11.47
N GLY A 415 -19.25 -13.75 10.84
CA GLY A 415 -20.31 -14.62 10.36
C GLY A 415 -19.84 -15.51 9.20
N ASN A 416 -20.52 -16.65 8.95
CA ASN A 416 -20.21 -17.54 7.82
C ASN A 416 -20.79 -17.07 6.46
N LYS A 417 -21.09 -15.79 6.29
CA LYS A 417 -21.69 -15.27 5.06
C LYS A 417 -20.62 -15.13 3.95
N PRO A 418 -21.02 -15.35 2.66
CA PRO A 418 -20.17 -15.06 1.51
C PRO A 418 -19.77 -13.57 1.46
N GLN A 419 -18.65 -13.25 0.82
CA GLN A 419 -18.23 -11.88 0.57
C GLN A 419 -19.20 -11.22 -0.42
N GLY A 420 -19.59 -9.96 -0.17
CA GLY A 420 -20.37 -9.15 -1.11
C GLY A 420 -21.80 -8.79 -0.69
N GLU A 421 -22.31 -9.22 0.47
CA GLU A 421 -23.56 -8.65 0.99
C GLU A 421 -23.29 -7.27 1.64
N PRO A 422 -24.03 -6.21 1.23
CA PRO A 422 -23.87 -4.87 1.79
C PRO A 422 -24.14 -4.85 3.30
N ALA A 423 -23.37 -4.07 4.04
CA ALA A 423 -23.52 -3.88 5.49
C ALA A 423 -24.91 -3.34 5.91
N ALA A 424 -25.65 -2.73 4.98
CA ALA A 424 -27.02 -2.24 5.21
C ALA A 424 -28.04 -3.34 5.58
N ALA A 425 -27.78 -4.60 5.27
CA ALA A 425 -28.66 -5.72 5.64
C ALA A 425 -28.48 -6.17 7.11
N ARG A 426 -27.55 -5.59 7.86
CA ARG A 426 -27.28 -5.98 9.26
C ARG A 426 -28.24 -5.35 10.26
N ASP A 427 -28.76 -4.16 9.98
CA ASP A 427 -29.65 -3.42 10.91
C ASP A 427 -31.12 -3.86 10.86
N GLU A 428 -31.54 -4.62 9.82
CA GLU A 428 -32.91 -5.08 9.70
C GLU A 428 -33.19 -6.43 10.39
N MET A 429 -32.18 -7.11 10.96
CA MET A 429 -32.31 -8.42 11.60
C MET A 429 -32.10 -8.45 13.12
N GLU A 430 -32.01 -7.30 13.81
CA GLU A 430 -32.20 -7.31 15.27
C GLU A 430 -33.71 -7.37 15.56
N PRO A 431 -34.18 -8.43 16.26
CA PRO A 431 -35.58 -8.48 16.67
C PRO A 431 -35.84 -7.33 17.65
N THR A 432 -36.72 -6.42 17.26
CA THR A 432 -37.28 -5.42 18.17
C THR A 432 -37.76 -6.14 19.43
N ALA A 433 -37.08 -5.89 20.55
CA ALA A 433 -37.55 -6.36 21.86
C ALA A 433 -38.98 -5.85 22.09
N PRO A 434 -39.92 -6.69 22.57
CA PRO A 434 -41.27 -6.26 22.79
C PRO A 434 -41.30 -5.17 23.86
N SER A 435 -41.94 -4.04 23.51
CA SER A 435 -42.24 -2.96 24.46
C SER A 435 -43.05 -3.52 25.64
N LEU A 436 -42.45 -3.62 26.81
CA LEU A 436 -43.21 -3.79 28.06
C LEU A 436 -43.92 -2.48 28.35
N ARG A 437 -45.25 -2.59 28.37
CA ARG A 437 -46.16 -1.59 28.90
C ARG A 437 -46.01 -1.48 30.40
#